data_b6e63863a734defaff579e0bfae5398e
#
_entry.id   b6e63863a734defaff579e0bfae5398e
#
_cell.length_a   1.000
_cell.length_b   1.000
_cell.length_c   1.000
_cell.angle_alpha   90.00
_cell.angle_beta   90.00
_cell.angle_gamma   90.00
#
_symmetry.space_group_name_H-M   'P 1'
#
loop_
_entity.id
_entity.type
_entity.pdbx_description
1 polymer ?
#
loop_
_entity_poly.entity_id
_entity_poly.type
_entity_poly.pdbx_seq_one_letter_code
_entity_poly.pdbx_strand_id
1 'polypeptide(L)'
;PLVSALAVMLLYLSIVKVITHWRGKIENFTDVSVVFGGAVIGAMTFAFTDSHWFNAVEAEVYAFSTFFTAIVVWLILLWNEKADENGNERYILIISYMIGLATGLHLLNLLTIPFVTLIVYFRKYKFEWKSFGITMLITAVIFFVIHNGIIKGLPKIAASSIGIYGTTLLIISIFGFMIWSVLNKQNLLSIISCSIVLILIGYSTYTMIYIRSNQDPVIDENDPETLESMISYLEREQYLSLIHISEPTRRYS
;
A
#
# COMPACT_ATOMS: atom_id res chain seq x y z
N PRO A 1 -11.95 -12.33 -10.17
CA PRO A 1 -13.29 -12.26 -9.55
C PRO A 1 -13.27 -12.39 -8.01
N LEU A 2 -12.55 -13.41 -7.44
CA LEU A 2 -12.55 -13.61 -5.98
C LEU A 2 -12.00 -12.40 -5.22
N VAL A 3 -10.87 -11.85 -5.66
CA VAL A 3 -10.22 -10.70 -5.01
C VAL A 3 -11.11 -9.46 -5.07
N SER A 4 -11.81 -9.24 -6.19
CA SER A 4 -12.79 -8.16 -6.34
C SER A 4 -13.98 -8.34 -5.39
N ALA A 5 -14.48 -9.56 -5.22
CA ALA A 5 -15.54 -9.84 -4.26
C ALA A 5 -15.09 -9.59 -2.80
N LEU A 6 -13.84 -9.95 -2.45
CA LEU A 6 -13.26 -9.64 -1.14
C LEU A 6 -13.09 -8.12 -0.94
N ALA A 7 -12.75 -7.35 -1.98
CA ALA A 7 -12.68 -5.90 -1.92
C ALA A 7 -14.07 -5.29 -1.60
N VAL A 8 -15.14 -5.77 -2.25
CA VAL A 8 -16.52 -5.34 -1.97
C VAL A 8 -16.93 -5.70 -0.55
N MET A 9 -16.60 -6.90 -0.08
CA MET A 9 -16.86 -7.32 1.31
C MET A 9 -16.16 -6.39 2.32
N LEU A 10 -14.87 -6.07 2.10
CA LEU A 10 -14.13 -5.14 2.96
C LEU A 10 -14.68 -3.72 2.91
N LEU A 11 -15.14 -3.27 1.75
CA LEU A 11 -15.85 -2.00 1.62
C LEU A 11 -17.13 -1.99 2.45
N TYR A 12 -17.95 -3.04 2.33
CA TYR A 12 -19.15 -3.20 3.17
C TYR A 12 -18.82 -3.10 4.66
N LEU A 13 -17.82 -3.86 5.12
CA LEU A 13 -17.39 -3.85 6.53
C LEU A 13 -16.87 -2.47 6.97
N SER A 14 -16.17 -1.76 6.07
CA SER A 14 -15.68 -0.40 6.33
C SER A 14 -16.83 0.60 6.46
N ILE A 15 -17.82 0.53 5.57
CA ILE A 15 -19.02 1.39 5.62
C ILE A 15 -19.81 1.13 6.91
N VAL A 16 -19.99 -0.15 7.31
CA VAL A 16 -20.63 -0.50 8.59
C VAL A 16 -19.93 0.20 9.74
N LYS A 17 -18.58 0.16 9.80
CA LYS A 17 -17.79 0.81 10.87
C LYS A 17 -17.97 2.32 10.88
N VAL A 18 -17.89 2.95 9.71
CA VAL A 18 -18.02 4.41 9.59
C VAL A 18 -19.41 4.86 10.03
N ILE A 19 -20.48 4.20 9.56
CA ILE A 19 -21.85 4.57 9.93
C ILE A 19 -22.08 4.30 11.42
N THR A 20 -21.61 3.16 11.96
CA THR A 20 -21.74 2.85 13.39
C THR A 20 -21.00 3.86 14.25
N HIS A 21 -19.80 4.28 13.84
CA HIS A 21 -19.04 5.31 14.55
C HIS A 21 -19.79 6.66 14.61
N TRP A 22 -20.42 7.02 13.51
CA TRP A 22 -21.19 8.28 13.41
C TRP A 22 -22.54 8.20 14.15
N ARG A 23 -23.25 7.06 14.05
CA ARG A 23 -24.58 6.88 14.61
C ARG A 23 -24.56 6.57 16.11
N GLY A 24 -23.51 5.92 16.60
CA GLY A 24 -23.39 5.43 17.96
C GLY A 24 -23.96 4.01 18.13
N LYS A 25 -24.52 3.72 19.31
CA LYS A 25 -25.07 2.38 19.61
C LYS A 25 -26.30 2.07 18.74
N ILE A 26 -26.34 0.83 18.27
CA ILE A 26 -27.48 0.28 17.53
C ILE A 26 -28.50 -0.21 18.56
N GLU A 27 -29.60 0.52 18.74
CA GLU A 27 -30.60 0.22 19.78
C GLU A 27 -31.96 -0.21 19.22
N ASN A 28 -32.22 0.10 17.96
CA ASN A 28 -33.54 -0.14 17.36
C ASN A 28 -33.43 -0.61 15.90
N PHE A 29 -34.54 -1.04 15.34
CA PHE A 29 -34.61 -1.52 13.94
C PHE A 29 -34.21 -0.45 12.92
N THR A 30 -34.50 0.81 13.19
CA THR A 30 -34.08 1.92 12.32
C THR A 30 -32.57 2.04 12.26
N ASP A 31 -31.87 1.90 13.39
CA ASP A 31 -30.41 1.93 13.44
C ASP A 31 -29.81 0.75 12.66
N VAL A 32 -30.36 -0.45 12.84
CA VAL A 32 -29.99 -1.65 12.05
C VAL A 32 -30.15 -1.38 10.56
N SER A 33 -31.30 -0.85 10.15
CA SER A 33 -31.60 -0.58 8.75
C SER A 33 -30.67 0.49 8.14
N VAL A 34 -30.36 1.53 8.89
CA VAL A 34 -29.44 2.61 8.42
C VAL A 34 -28.02 2.07 8.31
N VAL A 35 -27.51 1.35 9.32
CA VAL A 35 -26.13 0.86 9.34
C VAL A 35 -25.92 -0.21 8.27
N PHE A 36 -26.67 -1.30 8.35
CA PHE A 36 -26.45 -2.44 7.47
C PHE A 36 -27.06 -2.24 6.08
N GLY A 37 -28.25 -1.63 5.99
CA GLY A 37 -28.88 -1.30 4.72
C GLY A 37 -28.06 -0.28 3.92
N GLY A 38 -27.60 0.79 4.57
CA GLY A 38 -26.71 1.77 3.96
C GLY A 38 -25.40 1.16 3.48
N ALA A 39 -24.80 0.26 4.27
CA ALA A 39 -23.58 -0.44 3.88
C ALA A 39 -23.81 -1.39 2.69
N VAL A 40 -24.93 -2.12 2.65
CA VAL A 40 -25.30 -2.96 1.49
C VAL A 40 -25.47 -2.10 0.23
N ILE A 41 -26.22 -1.00 0.32
CA ILE A 41 -26.44 -0.11 -0.82
C ILE A 41 -25.10 0.44 -1.32
N GLY A 42 -24.25 0.96 -0.45
CA GLY A 42 -22.96 1.52 -0.83
C GLY A 42 -22.03 0.48 -1.47
N ALA A 43 -21.90 -0.70 -0.85
CA ALA A 43 -21.05 -1.77 -1.37
C ALA A 43 -21.57 -2.35 -2.69
N MET A 44 -22.90 -2.54 -2.82
CA MET A 44 -23.49 -3.04 -4.05
C MET A 44 -23.41 -1.99 -5.18
N THR A 45 -23.63 -0.71 -4.88
CA THR A 45 -23.43 0.35 -5.87
C THR A 45 -22.02 0.30 -6.43
N PHE A 46 -21.00 0.17 -5.59
CA PHE A 46 -19.61 0.02 -6.04
C PHE A 46 -19.41 -1.27 -6.87
N ALA A 47 -19.95 -2.39 -6.39
CA ALA A 47 -19.80 -3.69 -7.06
C ALA A 47 -20.35 -3.69 -8.50
N PHE A 48 -21.40 -2.93 -8.77
CA PHE A 48 -22.05 -2.83 -10.08
C PHE A 48 -21.59 -1.62 -10.90
N THR A 49 -20.52 -0.91 -10.48
CA THR A 49 -19.92 0.08 -11.37
C THR A 49 -19.19 -0.60 -12.54
N ASP A 50 -19.27 0.00 -13.72
CA ASP A 50 -18.60 -0.51 -14.92
C ASP A 50 -17.11 -0.74 -14.68
N SER A 51 -16.43 0.23 -14.07
CA SER A 51 -15.00 0.15 -13.80
C SER A 51 -14.63 -1.02 -12.87
N HIS A 52 -15.42 -1.25 -11.80
CA HIS A 52 -15.15 -2.38 -10.90
C HIS A 52 -15.43 -3.73 -11.57
N TRP A 53 -16.49 -3.80 -12.36
CA TRP A 53 -16.88 -4.99 -13.10
C TRP A 53 -15.82 -5.38 -14.13
N PHE A 54 -15.33 -4.41 -14.93
CA PHE A 54 -14.23 -4.62 -15.86
C PHE A 54 -12.98 -5.15 -15.14
N ASN A 55 -12.52 -4.47 -14.10
CA ASN A 55 -11.37 -4.89 -13.32
C ASN A 55 -11.52 -6.27 -12.65
N ALA A 56 -12.76 -6.71 -12.42
CA ALA A 56 -13.03 -8.02 -11.82
C ALA A 56 -12.84 -9.19 -12.79
N VAL A 57 -12.97 -8.97 -14.09
CA VAL A 57 -12.88 -10.01 -15.12
C VAL A 57 -11.57 -9.96 -15.92
N GLU A 58 -10.87 -8.83 -15.90
CA GLU A 58 -9.57 -8.68 -16.54
C GLU A 58 -8.45 -9.32 -15.71
N ALA A 59 -7.43 -9.85 -16.39
CA ALA A 59 -6.23 -10.40 -15.75
C ALA A 59 -5.22 -9.29 -15.46
N GLU A 60 -5.66 -8.24 -14.76
CA GLU A 60 -4.92 -7.03 -14.49
C GLU A 60 -4.70 -6.82 -12.99
N VAL A 61 -3.78 -5.91 -12.64
CA VAL A 61 -3.40 -5.61 -11.25
C VAL A 61 -4.46 -4.83 -10.46
N TYR A 62 -5.46 -4.23 -11.13
CA TYR A 62 -6.41 -3.31 -10.51
C TYR A 62 -7.33 -3.97 -9.47
N ALA A 63 -7.74 -5.22 -9.70
CA ALA A 63 -8.53 -5.98 -8.73
C ALA A 63 -7.77 -6.18 -7.41
N PHE A 64 -6.49 -6.54 -7.48
CA PHE A 64 -5.62 -6.65 -6.31
C PHE A 64 -5.33 -5.30 -5.66
N SER A 65 -5.10 -4.26 -6.45
CA SER A 65 -4.90 -2.90 -5.96
C SER A 65 -6.10 -2.41 -5.14
N THR A 66 -7.31 -2.63 -5.65
CA THR A 66 -8.55 -2.29 -4.94
C THR A 66 -8.70 -3.08 -3.64
N PHE A 67 -8.37 -4.37 -3.65
CA PHE A 67 -8.38 -5.21 -2.46
C PHE A 67 -7.38 -4.72 -1.40
N PHE A 68 -6.13 -4.41 -1.78
CA PHE A 68 -5.13 -3.90 -0.84
C PHE A 68 -5.53 -2.54 -0.26
N THR A 69 -6.11 -1.66 -1.06
CA THR A 69 -6.67 -0.41 -0.57
C THR A 69 -7.79 -0.68 0.44
N ALA A 70 -8.74 -1.56 0.13
CA ALA A 70 -9.87 -1.87 0.99
C ALA A 70 -9.45 -2.51 2.32
N ILE A 71 -8.46 -3.44 2.31
CA ILE A 71 -7.99 -4.07 3.55
C ILE A 71 -7.20 -3.08 4.43
N VAL A 72 -6.40 -2.18 3.85
CA VAL A 72 -5.71 -1.12 4.61
C VAL A 72 -6.71 -0.19 5.26
N VAL A 73 -7.74 0.26 4.51
CA VAL A 73 -8.83 1.09 5.05
C VAL A 73 -9.57 0.37 6.18
N TRP A 74 -9.92 -0.88 6.00
CA TRP A 74 -10.60 -1.66 7.03
C TRP A 74 -9.75 -1.86 8.29
N LEU A 75 -8.45 -2.16 8.12
CA LEU A 75 -7.52 -2.34 9.23
C LEU A 75 -7.30 -1.06 10.04
N ILE A 76 -7.21 0.10 9.39
CA ILE A 76 -7.04 1.36 10.13
C ILE A 76 -8.32 1.77 10.86
N LEU A 77 -9.50 1.44 10.33
CA LEU A 77 -10.76 1.62 11.05
C LEU A 77 -10.86 0.68 12.25
N LEU A 78 -10.38 -0.57 12.14
CA LEU A 78 -10.26 -1.48 13.28
C LEU A 78 -9.30 -0.93 14.35
N TRP A 79 -8.13 -0.42 13.91
CA TRP A 79 -7.19 0.23 14.82
C TRP A 79 -7.85 1.40 15.55
N ASN A 80 -8.60 2.23 14.85
CA ASN A 80 -9.28 3.39 15.43
C ASN A 80 -10.25 3.00 16.56
N GLU A 81 -10.99 1.89 16.41
CA GLU A 81 -11.87 1.37 17.46
C GLU A 81 -11.08 0.84 18.66
N LYS A 82 -9.92 0.23 18.41
CA LYS A 82 -9.11 -0.46 19.41
C LYS A 82 -7.86 0.30 19.84
N ALA A 83 -7.77 1.58 19.51
CA ALA A 83 -6.57 2.40 19.71
C ALA A 83 -6.13 2.51 21.18
N ASP A 84 -7.05 2.30 22.12
CA ASP A 84 -6.80 2.37 23.56
C ASP A 84 -6.56 0.96 24.19
N GLU A 85 -6.68 -0.13 23.40
CA GLU A 85 -6.40 -1.48 23.85
C GLU A 85 -4.89 -1.78 23.78
N ASN A 86 -4.39 -2.63 24.70
CA ASN A 86 -3.01 -3.12 24.64
C ASN A 86 -2.80 -3.98 23.38
N GLY A 87 -1.68 -3.75 22.67
CA GLY A 87 -1.33 -4.50 21.47
C GLY A 87 -2.07 -4.00 20.21
N ASN A 88 -2.62 -2.78 20.26
CA ASN A 88 -3.23 -2.15 19.09
C ASN A 88 -2.22 -1.92 17.96
N GLU A 89 -0.94 -1.84 18.25
CA GLU A 89 0.17 -1.66 17.29
C GLU A 89 0.20 -2.73 16.20
N ARG A 90 -0.32 -3.93 16.50
CA ARG A 90 -0.43 -5.04 15.52
C ARG A 90 -1.16 -4.63 14.23
N TYR A 91 -2.16 -3.77 14.32
CA TYR A 91 -2.88 -3.30 13.13
C TYR A 91 -2.00 -2.41 12.25
N ILE A 92 -1.20 -1.52 12.86
CA ILE A 92 -0.24 -0.67 12.14
C ILE A 92 0.84 -1.53 11.47
N LEU A 93 1.33 -2.57 12.16
CA LEU A 93 2.31 -3.50 11.61
C LEU A 93 1.75 -4.29 10.42
N ILE A 94 0.51 -4.79 10.52
CA ILE A 94 -0.15 -5.47 9.40
C ILE A 94 -0.38 -4.50 8.23
N ILE A 95 -0.81 -3.26 8.49
CA ILE A 95 -0.96 -2.22 7.47
C ILE A 95 0.38 -1.98 6.76
N SER A 96 1.49 -1.89 7.50
CA SER A 96 2.84 -1.71 6.93
C SER A 96 3.20 -2.86 5.99
N TYR A 97 2.93 -4.10 6.39
CA TYR A 97 3.13 -5.27 5.54
C TYR A 97 2.26 -5.24 4.28
N MET A 98 0.96 -4.89 4.42
CA MET A 98 0.04 -4.77 3.29
C MET A 98 0.48 -3.66 2.31
N ILE A 99 0.97 -2.54 2.80
CA ILE A 99 1.55 -1.48 1.96
C ILE A 99 2.77 -2.02 1.21
N GLY A 100 3.66 -2.75 1.87
CA GLY A 100 4.82 -3.39 1.23
C GLY A 100 4.42 -4.34 0.10
N LEU A 101 3.46 -5.24 0.33
CA LEU A 101 2.91 -6.14 -0.70
C LEU A 101 2.27 -5.37 -1.85
N ALA A 102 1.47 -4.35 -1.51
CA ALA A 102 0.72 -3.57 -2.49
C ALA A 102 1.61 -2.78 -3.43
N THR A 103 2.77 -2.31 -2.97
CA THR A 103 3.73 -1.58 -3.82
C THR A 103 4.33 -2.45 -4.92
N GLY A 104 4.42 -3.75 -4.70
CA GLY A 104 4.81 -4.72 -5.73
C GLY A 104 3.76 -4.94 -6.83
N LEU A 105 2.52 -4.48 -6.62
CA LEU A 105 1.43 -4.60 -7.58
C LEU A 105 1.12 -3.26 -8.25
N HIS A 106 0.84 -2.23 -7.46
CA HIS A 106 0.45 -0.94 -7.98
C HIS A 106 0.82 0.22 -7.03
N LEU A 107 1.57 1.21 -7.53
CA LEU A 107 2.06 2.34 -6.73
C LEU A 107 0.94 3.23 -6.16
N LEU A 108 -0.26 3.24 -6.77
CA LEU A 108 -1.40 4.00 -6.26
C LEU A 108 -1.82 3.58 -4.84
N ASN A 109 -1.48 2.36 -4.40
CA ASN A 109 -1.76 1.92 -3.04
C ASN A 109 -1.03 2.77 -1.96
N LEU A 110 0.07 3.45 -2.33
CA LEU A 110 0.75 4.39 -1.44
C LEU A 110 -0.13 5.58 -1.04
N LEU A 111 -1.18 5.90 -1.83
CA LEU A 111 -2.15 6.95 -1.49
C LEU A 111 -2.99 6.61 -0.24
N THR A 112 -2.95 5.37 0.24
CA THR A 112 -3.54 5.00 1.53
C THR A 112 -2.77 5.58 2.72
N ILE A 113 -1.48 5.92 2.57
CA ILE A 113 -0.64 6.46 3.66
C ILE A 113 -1.21 7.76 4.25
N PRO A 114 -1.58 8.78 3.45
CA PRO A 114 -2.25 9.97 3.97
C PRO A 114 -3.53 9.66 4.75
N PHE A 115 -4.34 8.73 4.26
CA PHE A 115 -5.55 8.31 4.96
C PHE A 115 -5.26 7.67 6.31
N VAL A 116 -4.30 6.74 6.37
CA VAL A 116 -3.85 6.07 7.61
C VAL A 116 -3.35 7.10 8.62
N THR A 117 -2.47 8.01 8.20
CA THR A 117 -1.90 9.03 9.09
C THR A 117 -2.94 10.02 9.59
N LEU A 118 -3.93 10.39 8.77
CA LEU A 118 -5.04 11.25 9.19
C LEU A 118 -5.93 10.58 10.24
N ILE A 119 -6.28 9.30 10.07
CA ILE A 119 -7.06 8.56 11.08
C ILE A 119 -6.29 8.52 12.40
N VAL A 120 -4.97 8.25 12.36
CA VAL A 120 -4.12 8.26 13.57
C VAL A 120 -4.09 9.67 14.21
N TYR A 121 -3.98 10.71 13.40
CA TYR A 121 -3.96 12.10 13.89
C TYR A 121 -5.26 12.45 14.60
N PHE A 122 -6.40 12.30 13.93
CA PHE A 122 -7.70 12.68 14.49
C PHE A 122 -8.12 11.80 15.68
N ARG A 123 -7.58 10.57 15.78
CA ARG A 123 -7.80 9.71 16.96
C ARG A 123 -7.03 10.16 18.19
N LYS A 124 -5.78 10.62 18.00
CA LYS A 124 -4.86 10.95 19.09
C LYS A 124 -4.79 12.42 19.46
N TYR A 125 -5.11 13.33 18.53
CA TYR A 125 -4.94 14.76 18.70
C TYR A 125 -6.21 15.52 18.34
N LYS A 126 -6.42 16.65 19.03
CA LYS A 126 -7.40 17.66 18.61
C LYS A 126 -6.83 18.43 17.42
N PHE A 127 -7.71 18.84 16.51
CA PHE A 127 -7.30 19.59 15.33
C PHE A 127 -6.66 20.93 15.74
N GLU A 128 -5.45 21.14 15.28
CA GLU A 128 -4.69 22.37 15.39
C GLU A 128 -3.85 22.52 14.12
N TRP A 129 -3.86 23.68 13.49
CA TRP A 129 -3.17 23.90 12.20
C TRP A 129 -1.69 23.54 12.21
N LYS A 130 -0.98 23.83 13.33
CA LYS A 130 0.44 23.52 13.49
C LYS A 130 0.68 22.01 13.55
N SER A 131 -0.03 21.29 14.41
CA SER A 131 0.12 19.83 14.54
C SER A 131 -0.36 19.09 13.30
N PHE A 132 -1.41 19.58 12.66
CA PHE A 132 -1.88 19.06 11.37
C PHE A 132 -0.83 19.23 10.27
N GLY A 133 -0.22 20.43 10.16
CA GLY A 133 0.86 20.68 9.20
C GLY A 133 2.08 19.79 9.43
N ILE A 134 2.46 19.56 10.70
CA ILE A 134 3.54 18.61 11.05
C ILE A 134 3.17 17.19 10.63
N THR A 135 1.93 16.77 10.88
CA THR A 135 1.46 15.44 10.47
C THR A 135 1.52 15.27 8.95
N MET A 136 1.10 16.27 8.18
CA MET A 136 1.21 16.23 6.72
C MET A 136 2.65 16.17 6.24
N LEU A 137 3.56 16.89 6.89
CA LEU A 137 4.99 16.80 6.59
C LEU A 137 5.55 15.40 6.89
N ILE A 138 5.22 14.82 8.04
CA ILE A 138 5.61 13.45 8.39
C ILE A 138 5.05 12.45 7.36
N THR A 139 3.79 12.62 6.95
CA THR A 139 3.16 11.79 5.91
C THR A 139 3.92 11.88 4.59
N ALA A 140 4.30 13.08 4.17
CA ALA A 140 5.09 13.29 2.96
C ALA A 140 6.48 12.63 3.07
N VAL A 141 7.13 12.73 4.22
CA VAL A 141 8.42 12.06 4.48
C VAL A 141 8.28 10.54 4.42
N ILE A 142 7.25 9.97 5.06
CA ILE A 142 6.98 8.51 5.00
C ILE A 142 6.77 8.07 3.56
N PHE A 143 5.93 8.79 2.81
CA PHE A 143 5.68 8.51 1.39
C PHE A 143 6.99 8.58 0.57
N PHE A 144 7.79 9.62 0.77
CA PHE A 144 9.06 9.80 0.08
C PHE A 144 10.06 8.68 0.40
N VAL A 145 10.19 8.30 1.68
CA VAL A 145 11.09 7.22 2.13
C VAL A 145 10.67 5.88 1.50
N ILE A 146 9.38 5.57 1.46
CA ILE A 146 8.91 4.32 0.84
C ILE A 146 9.12 4.37 -0.67
N HIS A 147 8.64 5.41 -1.34
CA HIS A 147 8.69 5.50 -2.80
C HIS A 147 10.11 5.65 -3.34
N ASN A 148 10.89 6.64 -2.83
CA ASN A 148 12.22 6.93 -3.37
C ASN A 148 13.33 6.17 -2.62
N GLY A 149 13.17 5.87 -1.33
CA GLY A 149 14.16 5.15 -0.54
C GLY A 149 14.09 3.64 -0.76
N ILE A 150 12.92 3.04 -0.55
CA ILE A 150 12.77 1.57 -0.63
C ILE A 150 12.58 1.14 -2.09
N ILE A 151 11.54 1.64 -2.78
CA ILE A 151 11.13 1.09 -4.08
C ILE A 151 12.18 1.38 -5.16
N LYS A 152 12.61 2.65 -5.28
CA LYS A 152 13.60 3.05 -6.29
C LYS A 152 15.04 3.01 -5.77
N GLY A 153 15.25 3.29 -4.48
CA GLY A 153 16.56 3.46 -3.90
C GLY A 153 17.31 2.14 -3.70
N LEU A 154 16.68 1.11 -3.17
CA LEU A 154 17.36 -0.16 -2.93
C LEU A 154 17.94 -0.80 -4.21
N PRO A 155 17.19 -0.91 -5.33
CA PRO A 155 17.76 -1.41 -6.59
C PRO A 155 18.91 -0.55 -7.12
N LYS A 156 18.79 0.79 -7.02
CA LYS A 156 19.86 1.72 -7.44
C LYS A 156 21.13 1.58 -6.59
N ILE A 157 20.99 1.38 -5.28
CA ILE A 157 22.14 1.14 -4.39
C ILE A 157 22.78 -0.19 -4.76
N ALA A 158 22.00 -1.24 -5.04
CA ALA A 158 22.51 -2.53 -5.46
C ALA A 158 23.28 -2.47 -6.79
N ALA A 159 22.84 -1.63 -7.73
CA ALA A 159 23.52 -1.41 -9.02
C ALA A 159 24.70 -0.43 -8.93
N SER A 160 24.87 0.30 -7.84
CA SER A 160 25.95 1.27 -7.65
C SER A 160 27.29 0.60 -7.27
N SER A 161 28.34 1.41 -7.07
CA SER A 161 29.65 0.96 -6.58
C SER A 161 29.59 0.28 -5.19
N ILE A 162 28.56 0.55 -4.39
CA ILE A 162 28.29 -0.14 -3.12
C ILE A 162 27.93 -1.60 -3.37
N GLY A 163 27.24 -1.86 -4.48
CA GLY A 163 26.91 -3.19 -4.96
C GLY A 163 25.95 -3.96 -4.05
N ILE A 164 25.73 -5.19 -4.44
CA ILE A 164 24.77 -6.10 -3.75
C ILE A 164 25.21 -6.40 -2.31
N TYR A 165 26.53 -6.48 -2.04
CA TYR A 165 27.04 -6.75 -0.69
C TYR A 165 26.74 -5.60 0.27
N GLY A 166 26.94 -4.35 -0.15
CA GLY A 166 26.61 -3.18 0.66
C GLY A 166 25.12 -3.04 0.90
N THR A 167 24.29 -3.34 -0.10
CA THR A 167 22.83 -3.35 0.03
C THR A 167 22.38 -4.43 1.02
N THR A 168 22.98 -5.63 0.95
CA THR A 168 22.69 -6.71 1.90
C THR A 168 23.10 -6.32 3.32
N LEU A 169 24.26 -5.69 3.51
CA LEU A 169 24.69 -5.19 4.81
C LEU A 169 23.74 -4.14 5.37
N LEU A 170 23.25 -3.23 4.52
CA LEU A 170 22.25 -2.23 4.90
C LEU A 170 20.96 -2.91 5.40
N ILE A 171 20.44 -3.89 4.66
CA ILE A 171 19.23 -4.62 5.04
C ILE A 171 19.46 -5.35 6.37
N ILE A 172 20.58 -6.06 6.54
CA ILE A 172 20.94 -6.73 7.79
C ILE A 172 21.01 -5.74 8.96
N SER A 173 21.56 -4.54 8.73
CA SER A 173 21.63 -3.48 9.74
C SER A 173 20.24 -2.99 10.16
N ILE A 174 19.30 -2.87 9.23
CA ILE A 174 17.91 -2.50 9.52
C ILE A 174 17.25 -3.59 10.38
N PHE A 175 17.44 -4.88 10.06
CA PHE A 175 16.93 -5.99 10.85
C PHE A 175 17.58 -6.03 12.25
N GLY A 176 18.91 -5.83 12.33
CA GLY A 176 19.62 -5.75 13.59
C GLY A 176 19.12 -4.61 14.48
N PHE A 177 18.87 -3.43 13.90
CA PHE A 177 18.28 -2.29 14.61
C PHE A 177 16.87 -2.59 15.11
N MET A 178 16.03 -3.27 14.30
CA MET A 178 14.71 -3.73 14.72
C MET A 178 14.80 -4.64 15.94
N ILE A 179 15.66 -5.68 15.89
CA ILE A 179 15.84 -6.61 17.00
C ILE A 179 16.30 -5.86 18.26
N TRP A 180 17.30 -4.98 18.12
CA TRP A 180 17.79 -4.16 19.21
C TRP A 180 16.68 -3.29 19.84
N SER A 181 15.86 -2.61 19.02
CA SER A 181 14.80 -1.74 19.52
C SER A 181 13.72 -2.51 20.29
N VAL A 182 13.37 -3.72 19.81
CA VAL A 182 12.39 -4.61 20.45
C VAL A 182 12.94 -5.13 21.78
N LEU A 183 14.17 -5.63 21.81
CA LEU A 183 14.80 -6.17 23.03
C LEU A 183 14.96 -5.10 24.10
N ASN A 184 15.25 -3.85 23.72
CA ASN A 184 15.39 -2.73 24.64
C ASN A 184 14.05 -2.03 24.96
N LYS A 185 12.92 -2.61 24.55
CA LYS A 185 11.55 -2.11 24.84
C LYS A 185 11.33 -0.64 24.43
N GLN A 186 11.93 -0.23 23.33
CA GLN A 186 11.79 1.12 22.78
C GLN A 186 10.48 1.21 21.97
N ASN A 187 9.33 1.36 22.63
CA ASN A 187 8.01 1.20 22.04
C ASN A 187 7.84 1.88 20.68
N LEU A 188 8.14 3.20 20.58
CA LEU A 188 7.98 3.94 19.32
C LEU A 188 9.00 3.46 18.26
N LEU A 189 10.26 3.30 18.63
CA LEU A 189 11.31 2.83 17.71
C LEU A 189 11.05 1.41 17.24
N SER A 190 10.50 0.56 18.10
CA SER A 190 10.11 -0.80 17.74
C SER A 190 9.00 -0.82 16.70
N ILE A 191 7.96 0.00 16.87
CA ILE A 191 6.88 0.10 15.88
C ILE A 191 7.43 0.60 14.55
N ILE A 192 8.25 1.65 14.55
CA ILE A 192 8.83 2.23 13.33
C ILE A 192 9.73 1.20 12.63
N SER A 193 10.68 0.60 13.34
CA SER A 193 11.63 -0.36 12.76
C SER A 193 10.95 -1.64 12.29
N CYS A 194 9.99 -2.19 13.05
CA CYS A 194 9.17 -3.31 12.61
C CYS A 194 8.34 -2.96 11.37
N SER A 195 7.76 -1.76 11.29
CA SER A 195 7.02 -1.30 10.12
C SER A 195 7.91 -1.25 8.88
N ILE A 196 9.13 -0.70 8.99
CA ILE A 196 10.10 -0.66 7.88
C ILE A 196 10.46 -2.08 7.42
N VAL A 197 10.77 -2.97 8.35
CA VAL A 197 11.10 -4.37 8.05
C VAL A 197 9.92 -5.08 7.38
N LEU A 198 8.69 -4.87 7.85
CA LEU A 198 7.50 -5.48 7.26
C LEU A 198 7.20 -4.93 5.86
N ILE A 199 7.44 -3.64 5.62
CA ILE A 199 7.38 -3.06 4.27
C ILE A 199 8.43 -3.71 3.36
N LEU A 200 9.67 -3.88 3.83
CA LEU A 200 10.74 -4.54 3.07
C LEU A 200 10.40 -5.99 2.74
N ILE A 201 9.86 -6.75 3.72
CA ILE A 201 9.41 -8.14 3.50
C ILE A 201 8.27 -8.16 2.47
N GLY A 202 7.27 -7.30 2.60
CA GLY A 202 6.19 -7.20 1.61
C GLY A 202 6.70 -6.83 0.23
N TYR A 203 7.55 -5.83 0.13
CA TYR A 203 8.16 -5.37 -1.12
C TYR A 203 9.08 -6.43 -1.75
N SER A 204 9.71 -7.31 -0.95
CA SER A 204 10.59 -8.36 -1.48
C SER A 204 9.88 -9.30 -2.47
N THR A 205 8.56 -9.39 -2.44
CA THR A 205 7.77 -10.14 -3.44
C THR A 205 7.97 -9.58 -4.85
N TYR A 206 8.37 -8.31 -4.99
CA TYR A 206 8.70 -7.71 -6.28
C TYR A 206 9.93 -8.33 -6.95
N THR A 207 10.85 -8.92 -6.17
CA THR A 207 12.00 -9.66 -6.72
C THR A 207 11.58 -10.90 -7.51
N MET A 208 10.33 -11.37 -7.35
CA MET A 208 9.79 -12.47 -8.15
C MET A 208 9.73 -12.11 -9.65
N ILE A 209 9.59 -10.83 -10.01
CA ILE A 209 9.62 -10.38 -11.40
C ILE A 209 11.00 -10.66 -11.98
N TYR A 210 12.08 -10.24 -11.30
CA TYR A 210 13.45 -10.49 -11.67
C TYR A 210 13.77 -12.00 -11.79
N ILE A 211 13.36 -12.80 -10.77
CA ILE A 211 13.58 -14.24 -10.76
C ILE A 211 12.83 -14.91 -11.90
N ARG A 212 11.61 -14.45 -12.20
CA ARG A 212 10.78 -15.03 -13.24
C ARG A 212 11.27 -14.69 -14.63
N SER A 213 11.73 -13.45 -14.87
CA SER A 213 12.33 -13.00 -16.12
C SER A 213 13.54 -13.88 -16.47
N ASN A 214 14.44 -14.14 -15.52
CA ASN A 214 15.60 -15.02 -15.70
C ASN A 214 15.26 -16.50 -15.99
N GLN A 215 14.00 -16.87 -16.15
CA GLN A 215 13.51 -18.20 -16.52
C GLN A 215 12.93 -18.24 -17.94
N ASP A 216 13.13 -17.20 -18.74
CA ASP A 216 12.65 -17.08 -20.12
C ASP A 216 11.15 -17.44 -20.26
N PRO A 217 10.22 -16.80 -19.53
CA PRO A 217 8.80 -17.09 -19.66
C PRO A 217 8.28 -16.68 -21.04
N VAL A 218 7.23 -17.34 -21.52
CA VAL A 218 6.61 -17.04 -22.83
C VAL A 218 6.15 -15.58 -22.97
N ILE A 219 5.78 -14.95 -21.86
CA ILE A 219 5.46 -13.53 -21.77
C ILE A 219 6.42 -12.93 -20.74
N ASP A 220 7.35 -12.10 -21.22
CA ASP A 220 8.33 -11.38 -20.40
C ASP A 220 8.31 -9.89 -20.77
N GLU A 221 7.54 -9.12 -20.04
CA GLU A 221 7.37 -7.70 -20.31
C GLU A 221 8.61 -6.91 -19.87
N ASN A 222 9.28 -6.28 -20.86
CA ASN A 222 10.49 -5.46 -20.71
C ASN A 222 11.75 -6.22 -20.23
N ASP A 223 11.72 -7.54 -20.19
CA ASP A 223 12.88 -8.40 -19.97
C ASP A 223 13.81 -7.93 -18.82
N PRO A 224 13.30 -7.86 -17.56
CA PRO A 224 14.05 -7.32 -16.42
C PRO A 224 15.04 -8.35 -15.82
N GLU A 225 15.90 -8.94 -16.65
CA GLU A 225 16.88 -9.96 -16.24
C GLU A 225 18.13 -9.39 -15.57
N THR A 226 18.44 -8.11 -15.80
CA THR A 226 19.57 -7.44 -15.19
C THR A 226 19.13 -6.39 -14.18
N LEU A 227 20.03 -5.95 -13.27
CA LEU A 227 19.71 -4.87 -12.34
C LEU A 227 19.39 -3.55 -13.08
N GLU A 228 20.02 -3.31 -14.24
CA GLU A 228 19.79 -2.11 -15.05
C GLU A 228 18.39 -2.15 -15.70
N SER A 229 18.03 -3.27 -16.34
CA SER A 229 16.71 -3.44 -16.93
C SER A 229 15.60 -3.45 -15.86
N MET A 230 15.88 -4.00 -14.69
CA MET A 230 14.96 -3.94 -13.54
C MET A 230 14.75 -2.50 -13.03
N ILE A 231 15.79 -1.66 -13.00
CA ILE A 231 15.67 -0.24 -12.64
C ILE A 231 14.84 0.50 -13.69
N SER A 232 15.13 0.31 -14.98
CA SER A 232 14.35 0.88 -16.09
C SER A 232 12.87 0.49 -16.01
N TYR A 233 12.58 -0.79 -15.70
CA TYR A 233 11.23 -1.28 -15.46
C TYR A 233 10.55 -0.55 -14.27
N LEU A 234 11.25 -0.39 -13.14
CA LEU A 234 10.76 0.32 -11.95
C LEU A 234 10.54 1.82 -12.20
N GLU A 235 11.36 2.44 -13.04
CA GLU A 235 11.23 3.85 -13.42
C GLU A 235 10.20 4.08 -14.51
N ARG A 236 9.64 2.99 -15.07
CA ARG A 236 8.63 3.03 -16.14
C ARG A 236 9.13 3.74 -17.40
N GLU A 237 10.41 3.61 -17.71
CA GLU A 237 11.04 4.26 -18.87
C GLU A 237 10.40 3.83 -20.19
N GLN A 238 9.90 2.60 -20.26
CA GLN A 238 9.15 2.08 -21.40
C GLN A 238 7.91 2.91 -21.77
N TYR A 239 7.29 3.59 -20.81
CA TYR A 239 6.15 4.47 -21.07
C TYR A 239 6.59 5.88 -21.47
N LEU A 240 7.79 6.30 -21.08
CA LEU A 240 8.35 7.61 -21.46
C LEU A 240 8.77 7.64 -22.93
N SER A 241 9.29 6.52 -23.46
CA SER A 241 9.68 6.40 -24.86
C SER A 241 8.47 6.48 -25.82
N LEU A 242 7.29 6.05 -25.38
CA LEU A 242 6.05 6.13 -26.17
C LEU A 242 5.51 7.56 -26.32
N ILE A 243 5.82 8.45 -25.39
CA ILE A 243 5.45 9.88 -25.47
C ILE A 243 6.28 10.63 -26.50
N HIS A 244 7.46 10.12 -26.84
CA HIS A 244 8.38 10.69 -27.83
C HIS A 244 8.34 10.01 -29.21
N ILE A 245 7.49 8.98 -29.40
CA ILE A 245 7.21 8.48 -30.74
C ILE A 245 6.34 9.54 -31.41
N SER A 246 6.99 10.42 -32.19
CA SER A 246 6.31 11.31 -33.10
C SER A 246 5.31 10.50 -33.91
N GLU A 247 4.05 10.98 -34.01
CA GLU A 247 3.02 10.37 -34.85
C GLU A 247 3.65 9.97 -36.20
N PRO A 248 3.42 8.74 -36.65
CA PRO A 248 3.85 8.38 -37.99
C PRO A 248 3.18 9.35 -38.94
N THR A 249 3.99 10.22 -39.53
CA THR A 249 3.54 11.12 -40.58
C THR A 249 2.86 10.25 -41.62
N ARG A 250 1.53 10.25 -41.67
CA ARG A 250 0.77 9.69 -42.76
C ARG A 250 1.23 10.42 -44.02
N ARG A 251 2.15 9.80 -44.77
CA ARG A 251 2.37 10.17 -46.15
C ARG A 251 1.10 9.76 -46.89
N TYR A 252 0.22 10.71 -47.15
CA TYR A 252 -0.78 10.57 -48.17
C TYR A 252 -0.04 10.62 -49.51
N SER A 253 0.12 9.48 -50.14
CA SER A 253 0.43 9.37 -51.58
C SER A 253 -0.87 9.14 -52.33
#